data_f794535a34eb58202e830a1368dcda73
#
_entry.id   f794535a34eb58202e830a1368dcda73
#
_cell.length_a   1.000
_cell.length_b   1.000
_cell.length_c   1.000
_cell.angle_alpha   90.00
_cell.angle_beta   90.00
_cell.angle_gamma   90.00
#
_symmetry.space_group_name_H-M   'P 1'
#
loop_
_entity.id
_entity.type
_entity.pdbx_description
1 polymer ?
#
loop_
_entity_poly.entity_id
_entity_poly.type
_entity_poly.pdbx_seq_one_letter_code
_entity_poly.pdbx_strand_id
1 'polypeptide(L)'
;MKVVKIAYTILSLSLVIVAINCFILGKIITNVTDMVEKVQVEDCEELKEELERIYAFFKKRESYIALTVSHDDLTNIEDAFAEMIGAAEAADTDSVTIAKSRLLDALGHLKRLSGLNIDSIL
;
A
#
# COMPACT_ATOMS: atom_id res chain seq x y z
N MET A 1 12.96 6.68 -41.10
CA MET A 1 11.92 5.82 -40.58
C MET A 1 12.35 4.91 -39.44
N LYS A 2 13.66 4.62 -39.28
CA LYS A 2 14.16 3.88 -38.13
C LYS A 2 13.90 4.60 -36.80
N VAL A 3 13.93 5.95 -36.78
CA VAL A 3 13.68 6.76 -35.60
C VAL A 3 12.24 6.57 -35.09
N VAL A 4 11.27 6.50 -36.00
CA VAL A 4 9.85 6.31 -35.65
C VAL A 4 9.63 4.93 -35.02
N LYS A 5 10.24 3.89 -35.59
CA LYS A 5 10.17 2.53 -35.05
C LYS A 5 10.78 2.41 -33.67
N ILE A 6 11.93 3.07 -33.45
CA ILE A 6 12.60 3.10 -32.16
C ILE A 6 11.73 3.85 -31.15
N ALA A 7 11.13 4.97 -31.54
CA ALA A 7 10.24 5.75 -30.68
C ALA A 7 9.02 4.92 -30.25
N TYR A 8 8.39 4.21 -31.17
CA TYR A 8 7.25 3.32 -30.87
C TYR A 8 7.65 2.17 -29.94
N THR A 9 8.82 1.59 -30.18
CA THR A 9 9.32 0.50 -29.33
C THR A 9 9.56 0.99 -27.90
N ILE A 10 10.20 2.14 -27.72
CA ILE A 10 10.46 2.74 -26.40
C ILE A 10 9.15 3.08 -25.71
N LEU A 11 8.20 3.67 -26.42
CA LEU A 11 6.88 4.02 -25.88
C LEU A 11 6.13 2.77 -25.42
N SER A 12 6.09 1.73 -26.26
CA SER A 12 5.44 0.46 -25.94
C SER A 12 6.06 -0.21 -24.72
N LEU A 13 7.40 -0.21 -24.64
CA LEU A 13 8.13 -0.77 -23.53
C LEU A 13 7.84 -0.01 -22.23
N SER A 14 7.81 1.32 -22.31
CA SER A 14 7.47 2.19 -21.17
C SER A 14 6.05 1.92 -20.65
N LEU A 15 5.08 1.78 -21.54
CA LEU A 15 3.69 1.47 -21.18
C LEU A 15 3.58 0.10 -20.50
N VAL A 16 4.29 -0.91 -21.00
CA VAL A 16 4.32 -2.24 -20.40
C VAL A 16 4.92 -2.19 -19.01
N ILE A 17 6.03 -1.48 -18.83
CA ILE A 17 6.68 -1.33 -17.51
C ILE A 17 5.73 -0.65 -16.52
N VAL A 18 5.05 0.43 -16.92
CA VAL A 18 4.08 1.13 -16.07
C VAL A 18 2.93 0.20 -15.69
N ALA A 19 2.39 -0.56 -16.65
CA ALA A 19 1.30 -1.49 -16.39
C ALA A 19 1.71 -2.59 -15.39
N ILE A 20 2.91 -3.14 -15.55
CA ILE A 20 3.47 -4.15 -14.63
C ILE A 20 3.64 -3.55 -13.24
N ASN A 21 4.20 -2.34 -13.14
CA ASN A 21 4.40 -1.66 -11.86
C ASN A 21 3.06 -1.41 -11.15
N CYS A 22 2.05 -0.95 -11.86
CA CYS A 22 0.72 -0.73 -11.30
C CYS A 22 0.10 -2.05 -10.82
N PHE A 23 0.28 -3.13 -11.57
CA PHE A 23 -0.23 -4.45 -11.20
C PHE A 23 0.47 -4.97 -9.93
N ILE A 24 1.79 -4.87 -9.85
CA ILE A 24 2.56 -5.31 -8.67
C ILE A 24 2.20 -4.46 -7.45
N LEU A 25 2.10 -3.14 -7.61
CA LEU A 25 1.69 -2.24 -6.54
C LEU A 25 0.30 -2.60 -6.02
N GLY A 26 -0.66 -2.79 -6.91
CA GLY A 26 -2.02 -3.19 -6.55
C GLY A 26 -2.04 -4.51 -5.79
N LYS A 27 -1.20 -5.46 -6.18
CA LYS A 27 -1.09 -6.75 -5.52
C LYS A 27 -0.49 -6.64 -4.11
N ILE A 28 0.55 -5.82 -3.95
CA ILE A 28 1.17 -5.54 -2.64
C ILE A 28 0.13 -4.91 -1.71
N ILE A 29 -0.58 -3.90 -2.18
CA ILE A 29 -1.60 -3.19 -1.39
C ILE A 29 -2.74 -4.12 -1.01
N THR A 30 -3.19 -4.97 -1.94
CA THR A 30 -4.24 -5.97 -1.66
C THR A 30 -3.78 -6.95 -0.58
N ASN A 31 -2.55 -7.43 -0.64
CA ASN A 31 -2.00 -8.35 0.35
C ASN A 31 -1.92 -7.69 1.74
N VAL A 32 -1.44 -6.45 1.81
CA VAL A 32 -1.37 -5.71 3.08
C VAL A 32 -2.78 -5.46 3.63
N THR A 33 -3.72 -5.06 2.76
CA THR A 33 -5.12 -4.84 3.15
C THR A 33 -5.74 -6.11 3.73
N ASP A 34 -5.55 -7.24 3.07
CA ASP A 34 -6.06 -8.54 3.55
C ASP A 34 -5.46 -8.91 4.91
N MET A 35 -4.16 -8.69 5.09
CA MET A 35 -3.50 -8.94 6.37
C MET A 35 -4.09 -8.07 7.49
N VAL A 36 -4.30 -6.78 7.21
CA VAL A 36 -4.87 -5.84 8.19
C VAL A 36 -6.33 -6.18 8.50
N GLU A 37 -7.12 -6.56 7.51
CA GLU A 37 -8.52 -6.95 7.72
C GLU A 37 -8.67 -8.17 8.63
N LYS A 38 -7.72 -9.10 8.55
CA LYS A 38 -7.74 -10.36 9.30
C LYS A 38 -7.28 -10.23 10.74
N VAL A 39 -6.67 -9.11 11.13
CA VAL A 39 -6.20 -8.94 12.51
C VAL A 39 -7.38 -8.89 13.48
N GLN A 40 -7.25 -9.58 14.59
CA GLN A 40 -8.26 -9.60 15.66
C GLN A 40 -7.90 -8.59 16.73
N VAL A 41 -8.85 -7.71 17.04
CA VAL A 41 -8.66 -6.58 17.97
C VAL A 41 -8.69 -7.04 19.44
N GLU A 42 -9.13 -8.25 19.71
CA GLU A 42 -9.44 -8.74 21.06
C GLU A 42 -8.21 -8.97 21.95
N ASP A 43 -7.10 -9.42 21.37
CA ASP A 43 -5.84 -9.65 22.09
C ASP A 43 -4.79 -8.63 21.63
N CYS A 44 -4.59 -7.58 22.44
CA CYS A 44 -3.71 -6.47 22.08
C CYS A 44 -2.22 -6.84 22.03
N GLU A 45 -1.75 -7.82 22.80
CA GLU A 45 -0.34 -8.25 22.73
C GLU A 45 -0.06 -8.99 21.44
N GLU A 46 -0.89 -9.94 21.08
CA GLU A 46 -0.80 -10.68 19.83
C GLU A 46 -1.01 -9.75 18.63
N LEU A 47 -1.95 -8.84 18.74
CA LEU A 47 -2.24 -7.82 17.73
C LEU A 47 -1.02 -6.95 17.45
N LYS A 48 -0.33 -6.48 18.49
CA LYS A 48 0.88 -5.66 18.35
C LYS A 48 1.96 -6.39 17.56
N GLU A 49 2.24 -7.65 17.91
CA GLU A 49 3.22 -8.47 17.19
C GLU A 49 2.84 -8.68 15.74
N GLU A 50 1.58 -8.94 15.49
CA GLU A 50 1.05 -9.16 14.14
C GLU A 50 1.13 -7.87 13.30
N LEU A 51 0.78 -6.73 13.86
CA LEU A 51 0.89 -5.43 13.20
C LEU A 51 2.34 -5.08 12.88
N GLU A 52 3.26 -5.36 13.78
CA GLU A 52 4.69 -5.14 13.54
C GLU A 52 5.19 -5.99 12.39
N ARG A 53 4.72 -7.22 12.25
CA ARG A 53 5.05 -8.10 11.12
C ARG A 53 4.48 -7.57 9.81
N ILE A 54 3.24 -7.11 9.82
CA ILE A 54 2.59 -6.53 8.64
C ILE A 54 3.31 -5.25 8.22
N TYR A 55 3.66 -4.41 9.17
CA TYR A 55 4.41 -3.18 8.93
C TYR A 55 5.80 -3.47 8.35
N ALA A 56 6.49 -4.48 8.87
CA ALA A 56 7.78 -4.91 8.34
C ALA A 56 7.66 -5.42 6.89
N PHE A 57 6.59 -6.13 6.58
CA PHE A 57 6.28 -6.57 5.21
C PHE A 57 6.11 -5.37 4.28
N PHE A 58 5.37 -4.37 4.72
CA PHE A 58 5.15 -3.12 3.98
C PHE A 58 6.46 -2.36 3.80
N LYS A 59 7.25 -2.23 4.86
CA LYS A 59 8.53 -1.49 4.85
C LYS A 59 9.56 -2.10 3.89
N LYS A 60 9.61 -3.40 3.77
CA LYS A 60 10.50 -4.07 2.82
C LYS A 60 10.19 -3.69 1.37
N ARG A 61 8.95 -3.32 1.09
CA ARG A 61 8.46 -2.96 -0.24
C ARG A 61 8.32 -1.46 -0.44
N GLU A 62 8.66 -0.68 0.58
CA GLU A 62 8.52 0.78 0.57
C GLU A 62 9.30 1.44 -0.57
N SER A 63 10.53 0.99 -0.81
CA SER A 63 11.35 1.53 -1.90
C SER A 63 10.67 1.39 -3.26
N TYR A 64 10.03 0.25 -3.49
CA TYR A 64 9.27 0.00 -4.72
C TYR A 64 8.01 0.86 -4.78
N ILE A 65 7.28 0.94 -3.67
CA ILE A 65 6.04 1.72 -3.57
C ILE A 65 6.34 3.21 -3.76
N ALA A 66 7.44 3.70 -3.19
CA ALA A 66 7.85 5.10 -3.26
C ALA A 66 8.16 5.57 -4.69
N LEU A 67 8.44 4.67 -5.62
CA LEU A 67 8.66 5.01 -7.03
C LEU A 67 7.38 5.46 -7.74
N THR A 68 6.22 4.99 -7.28
CA THR A 68 4.94 5.21 -7.96
C THR A 68 3.91 5.94 -7.12
N VAL A 69 4.12 6.07 -5.82
CA VAL A 69 3.18 6.66 -4.86
C VAL A 69 3.78 7.94 -4.29
N SER A 70 2.93 8.94 -4.06
CA SER A 70 3.39 10.20 -3.47
C SER A 70 3.89 9.99 -2.04
N HIS A 71 4.83 10.84 -1.64
CA HIS A 71 5.36 10.83 -0.28
C HIS A 71 4.27 11.04 0.77
N ASP A 72 3.30 11.90 0.47
CA ASP A 72 2.19 12.21 1.39
C ASP A 72 1.30 10.97 1.61
N ASP A 73 0.98 10.23 0.54
CA ASP A 73 0.17 9.01 0.63
C ASP A 73 0.89 7.92 1.42
N LEU A 74 2.21 7.80 1.20
CA LEU A 74 3.04 6.85 1.92
C LEU A 74 3.11 7.20 3.41
N THR A 75 3.29 8.49 3.74
CA THR A 75 3.33 8.99 5.12
C THR A 75 2.01 8.72 5.83
N ASN A 76 0.88 8.91 5.16
CA ASN A 76 -0.44 8.64 5.73
C ASN A 76 -0.58 7.17 6.14
N ILE A 77 -0.07 6.25 5.36
CA ILE A 77 -0.10 4.82 5.69
C ILE A 77 0.82 4.52 6.86
N GLU A 78 2.03 5.06 6.86
CA GLU A 78 2.99 4.89 7.96
C GLU A 78 2.44 5.42 9.28
N ASP A 79 1.82 6.60 9.25
CA ASP A 79 1.19 7.22 10.42
C ASP A 79 0.02 6.37 10.92
N ALA A 80 -0.77 5.81 10.03
CA ALA A 80 -1.89 4.94 10.39
C ALA A 80 -1.41 3.64 11.05
N PHE A 81 -0.33 3.03 10.54
CA PHE A 81 0.29 1.89 11.19
C PHE A 81 0.81 2.23 12.58
N ALA A 82 1.53 3.34 12.71
CA ALA A 82 2.07 3.79 13.99
C ALA A 82 0.96 4.05 15.01
N GLU A 83 -0.13 4.68 14.60
CA GLU A 83 -1.30 4.94 15.44
C GLU A 83 -1.95 3.64 15.92
N MET A 84 -2.10 2.66 15.03
CA MET A 84 -2.69 1.37 15.35
C MET A 84 -1.80 0.56 16.29
N ILE A 85 -0.50 0.52 16.03
CA ILE A 85 0.48 -0.15 16.90
C ILE A 85 0.51 0.49 18.28
N GLY A 86 0.52 1.83 18.34
CA GLY A 86 0.49 2.58 19.61
C GLY A 86 -0.77 2.31 20.41
N ALA A 87 -1.92 2.23 19.76
CA ALA A 87 -3.19 1.90 20.41
C ALA A 87 -3.19 0.47 20.96
N ALA A 88 -2.62 -0.48 20.20
CA ALA A 88 -2.48 -1.87 20.66
C ALA A 88 -1.54 -1.97 21.87
N GLU A 89 -0.44 -1.22 21.84
CA GLU A 89 0.50 -1.14 22.97
C GLU A 89 -0.16 -0.59 24.24
N ALA A 90 -1.04 0.40 24.08
CA ALA A 90 -1.81 0.97 25.19
C ALA A 90 -3.02 0.12 25.60
N ALA A 91 -3.26 -1.01 24.93
CA ALA A 91 -4.41 -1.89 25.14
C ALA A 91 -5.76 -1.17 25.03
N ASP A 92 -5.84 -0.16 24.15
CA ASP A 92 -7.05 0.62 23.89
C ASP A 92 -7.75 0.08 22.63
N THR A 93 -8.68 -0.83 22.83
CA THR A 93 -9.40 -1.52 21.75
C THR A 93 -10.22 -0.57 20.88
N ASP A 94 -10.78 0.48 21.46
CA ASP A 94 -11.56 1.46 20.71
C ASP A 94 -10.65 2.26 19.76
N SER A 95 -9.50 2.69 20.26
CA SER A 95 -8.50 3.39 19.44
C SER A 95 -7.92 2.49 18.35
N VAL A 96 -7.71 1.22 18.64
CA VAL A 96 -7.27 0.22 17.65
C VAL A 96 -8.30 0.11 16.53
N THR A 97 -9.56 0.02 16.86
CA THR A 97 -10.66 -0.10 15.88
C THR A 97 -10.72 1.12 14.97
N ILE A 98 -10.59 2.32 15.53
CA ILE A 98 -10.57 3.57 14.77
C ILE A 98 -9.33 3.62 13.86
N ALA A 99 -8.16 3.28 14.39
CA ALA A 99 -6.91 3.29 13.63
C ALA A 99 -6.94 2.26 12.51
N LYS A 100 -7.52 1.08 12.73
CA LYS A 100 -7.72 0.05 11.71
C LYS A 100 -8.54 0.59 10.54
N SER A 101 -9.64 1.27 10.85
CA SER A 101 -10.50 1.90 9.84
C SER A 101 -9.73 2.93 9.00
N ARG A 102 -8.93 3.77 9.64
CA ARG A 102 -8.10 4.76 8.94
C ARG A 102 -7.06 4.12 8.05
N LEU A 103 -6.40 3.07 8.54
CA LEU A 103 -5.40 2.34 7.78
C LEU A 103 -6.03 1.68 6.54
N LEU A 104 -7.18 1.04 6.69
CA LEU A 104 -7.90 0.43 5.58
C LEU A 104 -8.35 1.48 4.55
N ASP A 105 -8.78 2.64 5.00
CA ASP A 105 -9.15 3.75 4.10
C ASP A 105 -7.94 4.25 3.32
N ALA A 106 -6.79 4.42 3.97
CA ALA A 106 -5.57 4.86 3.32
C ALA A 106 -5.09 3.84 2.28
N LEU A 107 -5.13 2.55 2.61
CA LEU A 107 -4.79 1.47 1.69
C LEU A 107 -5.76 1.40 0.52
N GLY A 108 -7.05 1.58 0.78
CA GLY A 108 -8.09 1.65 -0.25
C GLY A 108 -7.87 2.80 -1.22
N HIS A 109 -7.44 3.96 -0.71
CA HIS A 109 -7.08 5.12 -1.52
C HIS A 109 -5.93 4.80 -2.48
N LEU A 110 -4.87 4.17 -2.00
CA LEU A 110 -3.75 3.75 -2.85
C LEU A 110 -4.17 2.75 -3.92
N LYS A 111 -5.03 1.82 -3.57
CA LYS A 111 -5.54 0.82 -4.51
C LYS A 111 -6.32 1.48 -5.64
N ARG A 112 -7.16 2.47 -5.31
CA ARG A 112 -7.90 3.24 -6.31
C ARG A 112 -6.97 4.03 -7.22
N LEU A 113 -5.93 4.64 -6.67
CA LEU A 113 -4.94 5.39 -7.46
C LEU A 113 -4.20 4.49 -8.45
N SER A 114 -3.81 3.28 -8.04
CA SER A 114 -3.15 2.34 -8.93
C SER A 114 -4.08 1.88 -10.07
N GLY A 115 -5.36 1.67 -9.77
CA GLY A 115 -6.37 1.34 -10.77
C GLY A 115 -6.63 2.48 -11.75
N LEU A 116 -6.72 3.71 -11.25
CA LEU A 116 -6.90 4.90 -12.07
C LEU A 116 -5.73 5.13 -13.03
N ASN A 117 -4.51 4.87 -12.59
CA ASN A 117 -3.33 4.99 -13.43
C ASN A 117 -3.38 4.04 -14.64
N ILE A 118 -3.85 2.83 -14.44
CA ILE A 118 -4.05 1.86 -15.53
C ILE A 118 -5.15 2.34 -16.48
N ASP A 119 -6.28 2.75 -15.94
CA ASP A 119 -7.42 3.24 -16.71
C ASP A 119 -7.08 4.50 -17.50
N SER A 120 -6.26 5.38 -16.94
CA SER A 120 -5.82 6.61 -17.61
C SER A 120 -4.89 6.34 -18.80
N ILE A 121 -4.15 5.23 -18.76
CA ILE A 121 -3.21 4.84 -19.82
C ILE A 121 -3.94 4.07 -20.92
N LEU A 122 -4.92 3.29 -20.57
CA LEU A 122 -5.70 2.49 -21.49
C LEU A 122 -6.89 3.26 -22.04
#